data_617bb9c8fc057e5f1f9c5787be270820
#
_entry.id   617bb9c8fc057e5f1f9c5787be270820
#
_cell.length_a   1.000
_cell.length_b   1.000
_cell.length_c   1.000
_cell.angle_alpha   90.00
_cell.angle_beta   90.00
_cell.angle_gamma   90.00
#
_symmetry.space_group_name_H-M   'P 1'
#
loop_
_entity.id
_entity.type
_entity.pdbx_description
1 polymer ?
#
loop_
_entity_poly.entity_id
_entity_poly.type
_entity_poly.pdbx_seq_one_letter_code
_entity_poly.pdbx_strand_id
1 'polypeptide(L)'
;MTTAVVGGGLSGLVRAYALTVLGEEVVLFEESSRPGGVVRSEERDGFLLELGPNTVRPTPELWGLVEALDLESEALLADPRLPRFVDFGGRLHALPSSAGGLVSSRLLSTRGKLRLLAEPLVARGDPARETVREFFTRRLGSEVADRLVEPFVGGIWAGRADRLSLAAAFPLLARWESESGSLTRGAVSALRKRPKGRPAGKRGLLSFRAGLETLPRRLAVSLGPRARFGSRVDSVQRDARGWKLSVGSETVGVDRLCIAAPAAEAARLVASLDTEASDALSAIPHPPLVVLHLSAPAAERLRGFGHLVVPQPDRQILGAIWSSSIFSGRAPAGRSLLTVFLGGARDPAAIDLADEELLAIASRDLAAALDCPAAFTAVRVTRYARAIPQYDREHRARLDSLARAEARLPGLSFLGSYRGGISVGDVVRTALAV
;
A
#
# COMPACT_ATOMS: atom_id res chain seq x y z
N MET A 1 27.50 -2.46 -18.66
CA MET A 1 26.16 -2.95 -19.06
C MET A 1 25.16 -1.83 -18.81
N THR A 2 24.33 -1.54 -19.80
CA THR A 2 23.32 -0.48 -19.71
C THR A 2 21.95 -1.10 -19.37
N THR A 3 21.28 -0.59 -18.35
CA THR A 3 19.95 -1.05 -17.92
C THR A 3 18.91 0.03 -18.20
N ALA A 4 17.86 -0.30 -18.96
CA ALA A 4 16.68 0.54 -19.05
C ALA A 4 15.68 0.19 -17.94
N VAL A 5 15.16 1.22 -17.26
CA VAL A 5 14.06 1.11 -16.30
C VAL A 5 12.85 1.82 -16.88
N VAL A 6 11.74 1.11 -17.08
CA VAL A 6 10.49 1.65 -17.63
C VAL A 6 9.49 1.86 -16.54
N GLY A 7 9.16 3.12 -16.28
CA GLY A 7 8.27 3.57 -15.22
C GLY A 7 9.00 4.36 -14.12
N GLY A 8 8.63 5.64 -13.96
CA GLY A 8 9.18 6.57 -12.96
C GLY A 8 8.39 6.61 -11.67
N GLY A 9 7.60 5.57 -11.38
CA GLY A 9 7.05 5.33 -10.05
C GLY A 9 8.13 5.02 -9.02
N LEU A 10 7.75 4.93 -7.74
CA LEU A 10 8.74 4.70 -6.67
C LEU A 10 9.59 3.43 -6.91
N SER A 11 9.00 2.34 -7.41
CA SER A 11 9.74 1.11 -7.74
C SER A 11 10.88 1.35 -8.72
N GLY A 12 10.58 2.02 -9.84
CA GLY A 12 11.57 2.28 -10.89
C GLY A 12 12.63 3.28 -10.46
N LEU A 13 12.24 4.35 -9.76
CA LEU A 13 13.18 5.34 -9.25
C LEU A 13 14.20 4.72 -8.26
N VAL A 14 13.70 3.90 -7.32
CA VAL A 14 14.57 3.20 -6.34
C VAL A 14 15.49 2.20 -7.06
N ARG A 15 14.98 1.44 -8.04
CA ARG A 15 15.80 0.51 -8.85
C ARG A 15 16.88 1.24 -9.61
N ALA A 16 16.52 2.31 -10.31
CA ALA A 16 17.50 3.11 -11.08
C ALA A 16 18.57 3.73 -10.17
N TYR A 17 18.16 4.24 -9.01
CA TYR A 17 19.07 4.76 -8.00
C TYR A 17 20.03 3.67 -7.49
N ALA A 18 19.52 2.50 -7.12
CA ALA A 18 20.34 1.39 -6.62
C ALA A 18 21.39 0.95 -7.65
N LEU A 19 20.99 0.78 -8.91
CA LEU A 19 21.91 0.43 -10.02
C LEU A 19 22.97 1.53 -10.23
N THR A 20 22.57 2.80 -10.14
CA THR A 20 23.52 3.93 -10.27
C THR A 20 24.56 3.92 -9.15
N VAL A 21 24.14 3.63 -7.89
CA VAL A 21 25.05 3.50 -6.74
C VAL A 21 26.04 2.35 -6.94
N LEU A 22 25.64 1.28 -7.61
CA LEU A 22 26.50 0.16 -7.97
C LEU A 22 27.43 0.44 -9.16
N GLY A 23 27.37 1.65 -9.76
CA GLY A 23 28.20 2.03 -10.90
C GLY A 23 27.70 1.51 -12.25
N GLU A 24 26.46 1.02 -12.33
CA GLU A 24 25.88 0.60 -13.61
C GLU A 24 25.39 1.82 -14.42
N GLU A 25 25.45 1.69 -15.75
CA GLU A 25 24.80 2.64 -16.64
C GLU A 25 23.29 2.40 -16.63
N VAL A 26 22.53 3.46 -16.35
CA VAL A 26 21.07 3.37 -16.23
C VAL A 26 20.41 4.50 -17.00
N VAL A 27 19.32 4.18 -17.68
CA VAL A 27 18.36 5.15 -18.21
C VAL A 27 16.96 4.78 -17.74
N LEU A 28 16.25 5.74 -17.13
CA LEU A 28 14.87 5.57 -16.71
C LEU A 28 13.94 6.37 -17.63
N PHE A 29 12.86 5.74 -18.08
CA PHE A 29 11.82 6.35 -18.90
C PHE A 29 10.50 6.42 -18.13
N GLU A 30 9.88 7.60 -18.10
CA GLU A 30 8.57 7.84 -17.48
C GLU A 30 7.71 8.66 -18.43
N GLU A 31 6.47 8.23 -18.66
CA GLU A 31 5.55 8.91 -19.59
C GLU A 31 5.06 10.27 -19.06
N SER A 32 4.89 10.38 -17.75
CA SER A 32 4.49 11.64 -17.12
C SER A 32 5.66 12.63 -17.02
N SER A 33 5.36 13.90 -16.89
CA SER A 33 6.37 14.95 -16.67
C SER A 33 6.89 15.01 -15.23
N ARG A 34 6.43 14.12 -14.34
CA ARG A 34 6.79 14.12 -12.91
C ARG A 34 7.19 12.73 -12.39
N PRO A 35 8.06 12.65 -11.37
CA PRO A 35 8.40 11.40 -10.69
C PRO A 35 7.29 10.92 -9.74
N GLY A 36 7.38 9.66 -9.33
CA GLY A 36 6.69 9.12 -8.16
C GLY A 36 5.45 8.27 -8.45
N GLY A 37 4.89 8.35 -9.67
CA GLY A 37 3.68 7.61 -10.01
C GLY A 37 2.51 7.95 -9.07
N VAL A 38 2.00 6.97 -8.31
CA VAL A 38 0.92 7.15 -7.32
C VAL A 38 1.38 7.86 -6.04
N VAL A 39 2.68 7.93 -5.75
CA VAL A 39 3.20 8.71 -4.61
C VAL A 39 3.23 10.16 -5.03
N ARG A 40 2.20 10.89 -4.61
CA ARG A 40 1.97 12.29 -4.96
C ARG A 40 1.41 13.05 -3.79
N SER A 41 1.98 14.22 -3.53
CA SER A 41 1.49 15.20 -2.56
C SER A 41 1.07 16.47 -3.30
N GLU A 42 0.02 17.14 -2.82
CA GLU A 42 -0.52 18.37 -3.42
C GLU A 42 -0.83 19.38 -2.32
N GLU A 43 -0.35 20.61 -2.49
CA GLU A 43 -0.78 21.74 -1.68
C GLU A 43 -2.00 22.39 -2.32
N ARG A 44 -3.07 22.57 -1.55
CA ARG A 44 -4.31 23.21 -2.02
C ARG A 44 -4.99 23.93 -0.86
N ASP A 45 -5.23 25.22 -1.01
CA ASP A 45 -5.94 26.06 -0.03
C ASP A 45 -5.35 25.96 1.39
N GLY A 46 -4.03 25.85 1.49
CA GLY A 46 -3.30 25.69 2.76
C GLY A 46 -3.34 24.28 3.35
N PHE A 47 -3.93 23.31 2.65
CA PHE A 47 -3.88 21.89 2.99
C PHE A 47 -2.77 21.19 2.23
N LEU A 48 -2.07 20.26 2.89
CA LEU A 48 -1.15 19.33 2.24
C LEU A 48 -1.80 17.95 2.15
N LEU A 49 -2.13 17.55 0.93
CA LEU A 49 -2.89 16.34 0.59
C LEU A 49 -1.94 15.24 0.12
N GLU A 50 -2.12 14.02 0.63
CA GLU A 50 -1.48 12.83 0.08
C GLU A 50 -2.47 12.13 -0.86
N LEU A 51 -2.22 12.21 -2.16
CA LEU A 51 -3.13 11.65 -3.15
C LEU A 51 -3.00 10.12 -3.28
N GLY A 52 -1.87 9.55 -2.90
CA GLY A 52 -1.59 8.11 -2.90
C GLY A 52 -1.47 7.54 -1.47
N PRO A 53 -0.33 6.90 -1.12
CA PRO A 53 -0.05 6.50 0.26
C PRO A 53 -0.08 7.70 1.20
N ASN A 54 -0.70 7.54 2.36
CA ASN A 54 -0.81 8.65 3.33
C ASN A 54 0.27 8.61 4.41
N THR A 55 0.72 7.42 4.76
CA THR A 55 1.73 7.17 5.78
C THR A 55 2.52 5.94 5.42
N VAL A 56 3.77 5.86 5.86
CA VAL A 56 4.64 4.74 5.54
C VAL A 56 5.29 4.19 6.80
N ARG A 57 5.41 2.87 6.92
CA ARG A 57 6.23 2.28 7.97
C ARG A 57 7.71 2.45 7.61
N PRO A 58 8.54 3.04 8.47
CA PRO A 58 9.98 3.18 8.23
C PRO A 58 10.67 1.83 8.42
N THR A 59 10.68 0.99 7.35
CA THR A 59 11.48 -0.24 7.34
C THR A 59 12.97 0.12 7.31
N PRO A 60 13.87 -0.79 7.71
CA PRO A 60 15.32 -0.52 7.66
C PRO A 60 15.79 -0.06 6.28
N GLU A 61 15.29 -0.69 5.22
CA GLU A 61 15.65 -0.37 3.83
C GLU A 61 15.15 1.02 3.43
N LEU A 62 13.90 1.35 3.78
CA LEU A 62 13.35 2.68 3.51
C LEU A 62 14.07 3.76 4.32
N TRP A 63 14.39 3.48 5.60
CA TRP A 63 15.11 4.45 6.42
C TRP A 63 16.54 4.65 5.92
N GLY A 64 17.24 3.58 5.53
CA GLY A 64 18.55 3.69 4.89
C GLY A 64 18.53 4.51 3.60
N LEU A 65 17.42 4.44 2.84
CA LEU A 65 17.24 5.27 1.65
C LEU A 65 17.01 6.75 2.03
N VAL A 66 16.26 7.04 3.12
CA VAL A 66 16.08 8.39 3.65
C VAL A 66 17.42 8.99 4.06
N GLU A 67 18.26 8.22 4.75
CA GLU A 67 19.63 8.64 5.16
C GLU A 67 20.53 8.85 3.92
N ALA A 68 20.53 7.93 2.97
CA ALA A 68 21.35 8.04 1.76
C ALA A 68 20.99 9.23 0.85
N LEU A 69 19.79 9.77 1.01
CA LEU A 69 19.27 10.91 0.26
C LEU A 69 19.27 12.22 1.07
N ASP A 70 19.85 12.24 2.29
CA ASP A 70 19.89 13.40 3.20
C ASP A 70 18.49 13.97 3.50
N LEU A 71 17.52 13.09 3.76
CA LEU A 71 16.11 13.47 3.99
C LEU A 71 15.69 13.42 5.46
N GLU A 72 16.59 13.11 6.41
CA GLU A 72 16.25 12.95 7.85
C GLU A 72 15.67 14.22 8.45
N SER A 73 16.18 15.39 8.07
CA SER A 73 15.71 16.69 8.56
C SER A 73 14.29 17.04 8.06
N GLU A 74 13.87 16.47 6.94
CA GLU A 74 12.55 16.65 6.37
C GLU A 74 11.55 15.60 6.87
N ALA A 75 12.04 14.49 7.46
CA ALA A 75 11.24 13.38 7.93
C ALA A 75 10.39 13.75 9.15
N LEU A 76 9.12 13.37 9.09
CA LEU A 76 8.15 13.47 10.19
C LEU A 76 7.79 12.06 10.65
N LEU A 77 7.93 11.80 11.95
CA LEU A 77 7.50 10.55 12.56
C LEU A 77 6.25 10.80 13.42
N ALA A 78 5.18 10.13 13.11
CA ALA A 78 3.95 10.16 13.90
C ALA A 78 4.17 9.54 15.28
N ASP A 79 3.47 10.04 16.30
CA ASP A 79 3.49 9.42 17.64
C ASP A 79 2.94 7.98 17.54
N PRO A 80 3.74 6.96 17.85
CA PRO A 80 3.31 5.55 17.78
C PRO A 80 2.17 5.21 18.74
N ARG A 81 1.88 6.07 19.72
CA ARG A 81 0.81 5.92 20.71
C ARG A 81 -0.53 6.46 20.24
N LEU A 82 -0.59 7.13 19.07
CA LEU A 82 -1.85 7.62 18.53
C LEU A 82 -2.89 6.49 18.44
N PRO A 83 -4.07 6.64 19.05
CA PRO A 83 -5.09 5.63 19.03
C PRO A 83 -5.61 5.41 17.61
N ARG A 84 -5.91 4.15 17.30
CA ARG A 84 -6.59 3.73 16.08
C ARG A 84 -7.94 3.19 16.44
N PHE A 85 -8.92 3.43 15.60
CA PHE A 85 -10.29 3.08 15.91
C PHE A 85 -10.90 2.16 14.85
N VAL A 86 -11.97 1.48 15.25
CA VAL A 86 -12.87 0.77 14.36
C VAL A 86 -14.29 1.30 14.63
N ASP A 87 -14.99 1.72 13.58
CA ASP A 87 -16.43 2.01 13.66
C ASP A 87 -17.20 0.70 13.61
N PHE A 88 -17.88 0.40 14.69
CA PHE A 88 -18.75 -0.76 14.84
C PHE A 88 -20.00 -0.38 15.62
N GLY A 89 -21.18 -0.65 15.05
CA GLY A 89 -22.46 -0.30 15.66
C GLY A 89 -22.66 1.21 15.84
N GLY A 90 -22.14 2.02 14.93
CA GLY A 90 -22.25 3.48 14.94
C GLY A 90 -21.40 4.16 16.02
N ARG A 91 -20.36 3.49 16.52
CA ARG A 91 -19.45 4.04 17.54
C ARG A 91 -18.01 3.69 17.24
N LEU A 92 -17.10 4.60 17.57
CA LEU A 92 -15.66 4.36 17.50
C LEU A 92 -15.20 3.55 18.71
N HIS A 93 -14.60 2.41 18.40
CA HIS A 93 -13.94 1.54 19.37
C HIS A 93 -12.43 1.61 19.18
N ALA A 94 -11.69 1.98 20.23
CA ALA A 94 -10.23 1.98 20.16
C ALA A 94 -9.71 0.54 19.96
N LEU A 95 -8.78 0.38 19.02
CA LEU A 95 -8.09 -0.88 18.84
C LEU A 95 -7.18 -1.15 20.06
N PRO A 96 -7.26 -2.32 20.66
CA PRO A 96 -6.44 -2.65 21.82
C PRO A 96 -4.96 -2.71 21.42
N SER A 97 -4.12 -2.00 22.16
CA SER A 97 -2.66 -2.00 21.99
C SER A 97 -1.94 -2.96 22.95
N SER A 98 -2.68 -3.63 23.83
CA SER A 98 -2.17 -4.56 24.85
C SER A 98 -3.12 -5.72 25.08
N ALA A 99 -2.64 -6.80 25.72
CA ALA A 99 -3.47 -7.93 26.11
C ALA A 99 -4.61 -7.51 27.07
N GLY A 100 -4.33 -6.64 28.05
CA GLY A 100 -5.35 -6.09 28.94
C GLY A 100 -6.40 -5.27 28.20
N GLY A 101 -5.99 -4.43 27.23
CA GLY A 101 -6.88 -3.69 26.36
C GLY A 101 -7.78 -4.60 25.52
N LEU A 102 -7.27 -5.77 25.08
CA LEU A 102 -8.06 -6.74 24.35
C LEU A 102 -9.16 -7.37 25.24
N VAL A 103 -8.84 -7.68 26.48
CA VAL A 103 -9.82 -8.22 27.45
C VAL A 103 -10.92 -7.20 27.75
N SER A 104 -10.59 -5.92 27.90
CA SER A 104 -11.56 -4.84 28.17
C SER A 104 -12.29 -4.34 26.93
N SER A 105 -11.81 -4.68 25.72
CA SER A 105 -12.43 -4.23 24.46
C SER A 105 -13.88 -4.71 24.30
N ARG A 106 -14.73 -3.82 23.82
CA ARG A 106 -16.13 -4.13 23.44
C ARG A 106 -16.26 -4.62 21.99
N LEU A 107 -15.18 -4.68 21.24
CA LEU A 107 -15.18 -5.19 19.87
C LEU A 107 -15.45 -6.69 19.79
N LEU A 108 -15.10 -7.44 20.84
CA LEU A 108 -15.31 -8.87 20.92
C LEU A 108 -16.20 -9.24 22.10
N SER A 109 -17.12 -10.18 21.88
CA SER A 109 -17.90 -10.80 22.93
C SER A 109 -17.00 -11.65 23.85
N THR A 110 -17.50 -12.07 25.00
CA THR A 110 -16.79 -13.00 25.90
C THR A 110 -16.42 -14.30 25.16
N ARG A 111 -17.36 -14.81 24.33
CA ARG A 111 -17.11 -16.00 23.52
C ARG A 111 -16.01 -15.75 22.47
N GLY A 112 -16.00 -14.60 21.81
CA GLY A 112 -14.96 -14.20 20.87
C GLY A 112 -13.58 -14.10 21.53
N LYS A 113 -13.50 -13.56 22.75
CA LYS A 113 -12.27 -13.48 23.54
C LYS A 113 -11.75 -14.86 23.93
N LEU A 114 -12.63 -15.77 24.40
CA LEU A 114 -12.26 -17.16 24.71
C LEU A 114 -11.79 -17.89 23.47
N ARG A 115 -12.46 -17.68 22.32
CA ARG A 115 -12.05 -18.27 21.04
C ARG A 115 -10.67 -17.81 20.60
N LEU A 116 -10.37 -16.52 20.79
CA LEU A 116 -9.03 -15.96 20.51
C LEU A 116 -7.95 -16.57 21.42
N LEU A 117 -8.23 -16.74 22.71
CA LEU A 117 -7.29 -17.36 23.65
C LEU A 117 -7.05 -18.85 23.34
N ALA A 118 -8.03 -19.53 22.75
CA ALA A 118 -7.90 -20.92 22.31
C ALA A 118 -7.12 -21.10 20.99
N GLU A 119 -6.61 -20.02 20.36
CA GLU A 119 -5.87 -20.09 19.09
C GLU A 119 -4.73 -21.13 19.09
N PRO A 120 -3.88 -21.25 20.13
CA PRO A 120 -2.79 -22.23 20.12
C PRO A 120 -3.24 -23.72 20.07
N LEU A 121 -4.52 -23.98 20.34
CA LEU A 121 -5.11 -25.32 20.34
C LEU A 121 -5.80 -25.66 19.01
N VAL A 122 -5.90 -24.68 18.11
CA VAL A 122 -6.55 -24.88 16.79
C VAL A 122 -5.68 -25.74 15.89
N ALA A 123 -6.28 -26.72 15.24
CA ALA A 123 -5.59 -27.58 14.28
C ALA A 123 -4.96 -26.76 13.14
N ARG A 124 -3.83 -27.25 12.65
CA ARG A 124 -3.17 -26.65 11.47
C ARG A 124 -4.06 -26.81 10.24
N GLY A 125 -4.07 -25.78 9.41
CA GLY A 125 -4.66 -25.79 8.08
C GLY A 125 -3.60 -25.73 7.00
N ASP A 126 -4.03 -25.43 5.80
CA ASP A 126 -3.16 -25.18 4.65
C ASP A 126 -3.23 -23.67 4.27
N PRO A 127 -2.37 -22.82 4.85
CA PRO A 127 -2.40 -21.39 4.59
C PRO A 127 -2.11 -21.04 3.12
N ALA A 128 -1.58 -21.96 2.33
CA ALA A 128 -1.37 -21.75 0.89
C ALA A 128 -2.68 -21.75 0.10
N ARG A 129 -3.70 -22.44 0.60
CA ARG A 129 -5.01 -22.56 -0.04
C ARG A 129 -6.09 -21.68 0.56
N GLU A 130 -5.87 -21.13 1.75
CA GLU A 130 -6.85 -20.33 2.46
C GLU A 130 -6.88 -18.87 1.98
N THR A 131 -8.08 -18.30 1.94
CA THR A 131 -8.24 -16.85 1.93
C THR A 131 -7.93 -16.27 3.32
N VAL A 132 -7.72 -14.96 3.36
CA VAL A 132 -7.52 -14.24 4.62
C VAL A 132 -8.70 -14.47 5.57
N ARG A 133 -9.96 -14.40 5.06
CA ARG A 133 -11.16 -14.64 5.87
C ARG A 133 -11.23 -16.06 6.42
N GLU A 134 -11.03 -17.07 5.60
CA GLU A 134 -11.05 -18.48 6.00
C GLU A 134 -10.03 -18.76 7.10
N PHE A 135 -8.79 -18.31 6.90
CA PHE A 135 -7.71 -18.45 7.85
C PHE A 135 -8.03 -17.82 9.23
N PHE A 136 -8.43 -16.55 9.24
CA PHE A 136 -8.71 -15.88 10.51
C PHE A 136 -9.96 -16.40 11.19
N THR A 137 -10.99 -16.81 10.43
CA THR A 137 -12.19 -17.46 10.99
C THR A 137 -11.81 -18.78 11.67
N ARG A 138 -11.01 -19.60 11.02
CA ARG A 138 -10.51 -20.86 11.58
C ARG A 138 -9.62 -20.63 12.80
N ARG A 139 -8.68 -19.69 12.73
CA ARG A 139 -7.71 -19.43 13.79
C ARG A 139 -8.28 -18.67 14.97
N LEU A 140 -8.93 -17.54 14.71
CA LEU A 140 -9.31 -16.55 15.73
C LEU A 140 -10.83 -16.43 15.92
N GLY A 141 -11.62 -17.06 15.06
CA GLY A 141 -13.09 -17.01 15.08
C GLY A 141 -13.67 -15.91 14.20
N SER A 142 -14.99 -16.04 13.91
CA SER A 142 -15.69 -15.15 12.99
C SER A 142 -15.74 -13.69 13.47
N GLU A 143 -15.91 -13.45 14.78
CA GLU A 143 -15.93 -12.08 15.30
C GLU A 143 -14.63 -11.30 15.01
N VAL A 144 -13.48 -11.95 15.13
CA VAL A 144 -12.19 -11.34 14.79
C VAL A 144 -12.10 -11.14 13.28
N ALA A 145 -12.50 -12.13 12.49
CA ALA A 145 -12.50 -12.03 11.03
C ALA A 145 -13.37 -10.88 10.55
N ASP A 146 -14.58 -10.74 11.08
CA ASP A 146 -15.56 -9.74 10.63
C ASP A 146 -15.28 -8.34 11.15
N ARG A 147 -14.89 -8.20 12.44
CA ARG A 147 -14.81 -6.90 13.11
C ARG A 147 -13.41 -6.28 13.12
N LEU A 148 -12.37 -7.08 12.86
CA LEU A 148 -10.98 -6.58 12.84
C LEU A 148 -10.30 -6.81 11.50
N VAL A 149 -10.40 -8.03 10.95
CA VAL A 149 -9.66 -8.39 9.73
C VAL A 149 -10.31 -7.81 8.48
N GLU A 150 -11.62 -7.93 8.32
CA GLU A 150 -12.34 -7.38 7.17
C GLU A 150 -12.18 -5.86 7.03
N PRO A 151 -12.36 -5.05 8.12
CA PRO A 151 -12.05 -3.62 8.06
C PRO A 151 -10.58 -3.32 7.75
N PHE A 152 -9.66 -4.10 8.31
CA PHE A 152 -8.23 -3.94 8.06
C PHE A 152 -7.88 -4.19 6.59
N VAL A 153 -8.42 -5.25 6.00
CA VAL A 153 -8.25 -5.55 4.57
C VAL A 153 -8.88 -4.45 3.71
N GLY A 154 -10.11 -4.02 4.04
CA GLY A 154 -10.77 -2.91 3.34
C GLY A 154 -9.94 -1.62 3.37
N GLY A 155 -9.38 -1.26 4.53
CA GLY A 155 -8.62 -0.01 4.70
C GLY A 155 -7.21 -0.01 4.10
N ILE A 156 -6.57 -1.17 3.98
CA ILE A 156 -5.18 -1.26 3.49
C ILE A 156 -5.13 -1.72 2.03
N TRP A 157 -5.97 -2.68 1.66
CA TRP A 157 -5.99 -3.28 0.33
C TRP A 157 -7.10 -2.70 -0.56
N ALA A 158 -8.04 -1.93 0.00
CA ALA A 158 -9.32 -1.63 -0.64
C ALA A 158 -9.98 -2.91 -1.18
N GLY A 159 -9.73 -4.03 -0.50
CA GLY A 159 -10.02 -5.40 -0.91
C GLY A 159 -11.09 -6.05 -0.04
N ARG A 160 -11.26 -7.36 -0.23
CA ARG A 160 -12.13 -8.23 0.55
C ARG A 160 -11.34 -9.41 1.11
N ALA A 161 -11.49 -9.69 2.40
CA ALA A 161 -10.75 -10.76 3.06
C ALA A 161 -11.11 -12.16 2.53
N ASP A 162 -12.29 -12.34 1.95
CA ASP A 162 -12.74 -13.59 1.32
C ASP A 162 -12.18 -13.81 -0.10
N ARG A 163 -11.47 -12.83 -0.65
CA ARG A 163 -10.85 -12.89 -1.98
C ARG A 163 -9.33 -12.96 -1.94
N LEU A 164 -8.71 -12.33 -0.95
CA LEU A 164 -7.26 -12.31 -0.84
C LEU A 164 -6.70 -13.64 -0.36
N SER A 165 -5.64 -14.12 -0.99
CA SER A 165 -4.84 -15.27 -0.54
C SER A 165 -4.08 -14.91 0.73
N LEU A 166 -4.17 -15.72 1.77
CA LEU A 166 -3.39 -15.50 2.98
C LEU A 166 -1.89 -15.52 2.69
N ALA A 167 -1.42 -16.54 1.98
CA ALA A 167 0.01 -16.72 1.72
C ALA A 167 0.61 -15.55 0.90
N ALA A 168 -0.16 -14.99 -0.04
CA ALA A 168 0.29 -13.88 -0.86
C ALA A 168 0.19 -12.54 -0.13
N ALA A 169 -0.92 -12.27 0.59
CA ALA A 169 -1.15 -11.00 1.26
C ALA A 169 -0.45 -10.89 2.63
N PHE A 170 -0.33 -12.00 3.36
CA PHE A 170 0.25 -12.05 4.71
C PHE A 170 1.25 -13.21 4.88
N PRO A 171 2.35 -13.24 4.09
CA PRO A 171 3.30 -14.36 4.06
C PRO A 171 3.92 -14.67 5.42
N LEU A 172 4.06 -13.65 6.29
CA LEU A 172 4.58 -13.84 7.65
C LEU A 172 3.64 -14.71 8.50
N LEU A 173 2.33 -14.50 8.40
CA LEU A 173 1.34 -15.27 9.18
C LEU A 173 1.25 -16.70 8.66
N ALA A 174 1.27 -16.88 7.33
CA ALA A 174 1.33 -18.19 6.71
C ALA A 174 2.55 -18.98 7.17
N ARG A 175 3.72 -18.34 7.21
CA ARG A 175 4.97 -18.94 7.73
C ARG A 175 4.88 -19.31 9.22
N TRP A 176 4.32 -18.44 10.06
CA TRP A 176 4.16 -18.74 11.48
C TRP A 176 3.28 -19.98 11.72
N GLU A 177 2.20 -20.12 10.97
CA GLU A 177 1.41 -21.34 11.06
C GLU A 177 2.16 -22.57 10.57
N SER A 178 2.81 -22.48 9.41
CA SER A 178 3.56 -23.61 8.83
C SER A 178 4.71 -24.06 9.74
N GLU A 179 5.46 -23.12 10.35
CA GLU A 179 6.62 -23.44 11.19
C GLU A 179 6.23 -23.78 12.63
N SER A 180 5.31 -23.03 13.23
CA SER A 180 5.00 -23.11 14.67
C SER A 180 3.64 -23.73 14.99
N GLY A 181 2.80 -23.95 13.96
CA GLY A 181 1.44 -24.49 14.09
C GLY A 181 0.43 -23.53 14.72
N SER A 182 0.83 -22.27 15.01
CA SER A 182 0.00 -21.28 15.69
C SER A 182 0.57 -19.89 15.48
N LEU A 183 -0.31 -18.90 15.36
CA LEU A 183 0.07 -17.49 15.30
C LEU A 183 0.73 -17.03 16.59
N THR A 184 0.15 -17.42 17.73
CA THR A 184 0.67 -17.08 19.07
C THR A 184 2.07 -17.66 19.28
N ARG A 185 2.27 -18.94 18.97
CA ARG A 185 3.60 -19.59 19.09
C ARG A 185 4.60 -18.98 18.13
N GLY A 186 4.20 -18.69 16.89
CA GLY A 186 5.04 -18.01 15.90
C GLY A 186 5.47 -16.62 16.34
N ALA A 187 4.56 -15.81 16.86
CA ALA A 187 4.85 -14.49 17.41
C ALA A 187 5.83 -14.54 18.59
N VAL A 188 5.61 -15.45 19.54
CA VAL A 188 6.51 -15.66 20.69
C VAL A 188 7.90 -16.12 20.22
N SER A 189 7.97 -17.06 19.27
CA SER A 189 9.24 -17.50 18.69
C SER A 189 9.98 -16.34 18.01
N ALA A 190 9.29 -15.52 17.24
CA ALA A 190 9.87 -14.35 16.58
C ALA A 190 10.41 -13.32 17.58
N LEU A 191 9.70 -13.08 18.69
CA LEU A 191 10.15 -12.21 19.78
C LEU A 191 11.42 -12.75 20.46
N ARG A 192 11.48 -14.05 20.72
CA ARG A 192 12.65 -14.70 21.34
C ARG A 192 13.89 -14.69 20.44
N LYS A 193 13.69 -14.85 19.12
CA LYS A 193 14.77 -14.85 18.11
C LYS A 193 15.26 -13.44 17.76
N ARG A 194 14.62 -12.39 18.27
CA ARG A 194 15.04 -11.01 17.98
C ARG A 194 16.44 -10.76 18.56
N PRO A 195 17.43 -10.35 17.73
CA PRO A 195 18.78 -10.11 18.20
C PRO A 195 18.79 -9.04 19.30
N LYS A 196 19.39 -9.38 20.45
CA LYS A 196 19.63 -8.40 21.52
C LYS A 196 20.62 -7.36 21.00
N GLY A 197 20.30 -6.08 21.17
CA GLY A 197 21.21 -4.99 20.79
C GLY A 197 21.01 -4.42 19.37
N ARG A 198 20.12 -4.97 18.57
CA ARG A 198 19.76 -4.29 17.30
C ARG A 198 19.02 -3.00 17.65
N PRO A 199 19.45 -1.81 17.11
CA PRO A 199 18.75 -0.58 17.36
C PRO A 199 17.27 -0.78 17.07
N ALA A 200 16.41 -0.35 17.98
CA ALA A 200 14.99 -0.32 17.70
C ALA A 200 14.82 0.56 16.47
N GLY A 201 14.35 -0.01 15.36
CA GLY A 201 14.04 0.77 14.17
C GLY A 201 13.18 1.98 14.53
N LYS A 202 13.19 3.00 13.70
CA LYS A 202 12.38 4.21 13.94
C LYS A 202 10.93 3.81 14.23
N ARG A 203 10.39 4.31 15.33
CA ARG A 203 9.02 4.02 15.76
C ARG A 203 8.07 5.08 15.18
N GLY A 204 6.84 4.69 14.96
CA GLY A 204 5.82 5.55 14.35
C GLY A 204 5.70 5.31 12.85
N LEU A 205 4.89 6.14 12.21
CA LEU A 205 4.74 6.15 10.75
C LEU A 205 5.47 7.37 10.20
N LEU A 206 6.09 7.20 9.06
CA LEU A 206 6.89 8.21 8.38
C LEU A 206 6.03 8.98 7.37
N SER A 207 6.26 10.27 7.30
CA SER A 207 5.98 11.15 6.18
C SER A 207 7.09 12.22 6.10
N PHE A 208 6.95 13.22 5.24
CA PHE A 208 7.88 14.35 5.15
C PHE A 208 7.11 15.67 5.31
N ARG A 209 7.84 16.76 5.61
CA ARG A 209 7.23 18.10 5.78
C ARG A 209 6.44 18.54 4.56
N ALA A 210 6.97 18.32 3.36
CA ALA A 210 6.32 18.62 2.08
C ALA A 210 5.56 17.42 1.49
N GLY A 211 5.24 16.39 2.29
CA GLY A 211 4.52 15.19 1.85
C GLY A 211 5.43 14.08 1.35
N LEU A 212 4.82 12.91 1.11
CA LEU A 212 5.54 11.69 0.71
C LEU A 212 6.21 11.80 -0.67
N GLU A 213 5.73 12.71 -1.53
CA GLU A 213 6.35 12.97 -2.84
C GLU A 213 7.79 13.52 -2.73
N THR A 214 8.21 13.99 -1.55
CA THR A 214 9.60 14.38 -1.26
C THR A 214 10.59 13.28 -1.63
N LEU A 215 10.30 12.02 -1.31
CA LEU A 215 11.18 10.89 -1.60
C LEU A 215 11.38 10.64 -3.11
N PRO A 216 10.33 10.45 -3.93
CA PRO A 216 10.52 10.28 -5.37
C PRO A 216 11.13 11.51 -6.06
N ARG A 217 10.82 12.72 -5.61
CA ARG A 217 11.46 13.94 -6.14
C ARG A 217 12.98 13.96 -5.87
N ARG A 218 13.40 13.60 -4.67
CA ARG A 218 14.82 13.53 -4.33
C ARG A 218 15.54 12.44 -5.13
N LEU A 219 14.92 11.27 -5.32
CA LEU A 219 15.45 10.21 -6.19
C LEU A 219 15.63 10.69 -7.63
N ALA A 220 14.63 11.40 -8.17
CA ALA A 220 14.73 11.96 -9.53
C ALA A 220 15.87 12.97 -9.66
N VAL A 221 16.06 13.84 -8.67
CA VAL A 221 17.19 14.79 -8.62
C VAL A 221 18.53 14.03 -8.59
N SER A 222 18.65 12.97 -7.79
CA SER A 222 19.88 12.17 -7.70
C SER A 222 20.20 11.43 -9.00
N LEU A 223 19.19 11.03 -9.77
CA LEU A 223 19.36 10.41 -11.07
C LEU A 223 19.76 11.41 -12.17
N GLY A 224 19.35 12.68 -12.03
CA GLY A 224 19.63 13.74 -13.00
C GLY A 224 19.20 13.35 -14.43
N PRO A 225 20.06 13.52 -15.43
CA PRO A 225 19.73 13.25 -16.85
C PRO A 225 19.48 11.77 -17.16
N ARG A 226 19.78 10.86 -16.24
CA ARG A 226 19.45 9.43 -16.38
C ARG A 226 17.95 9.17 -16.29
N ALA A 227 17.18 10.06 -15.68
CA ALA A 227 15.71 9.98 -15.59
C ALA A 227 15.07 10.88 -16.65
N ARG A 228 14.45 10.26 -17.65
CA ARG A 228 13.80 10.93 -18.79
C ARG A 228 12.29 10.93 -18.56
N PHE A 229 11.76 12.04 -18.04
CA PHE A 229 10.35 12.29 -17.87
C PHE A 229 9.69 12.79 -19.15
N GLY A 230 8.37 12.61 -19.32
CA GLY A 230 7.65 12.91 -20.58
C GLY A 230 8.07 11.98 -21.72
N SER A 231 8.62 10.83 -21.41
CA SER A 231 9.25 9.88 -22.36
C SER A 231 8.57 8.52 -22.24
N ARG A 232 7.49 8.32 -22.98
CA ARG A 232 6.75 7.05 -23.03
C ARG A 232 7.54 6.02 -23.82
N VAL A 233 7.62 4.81 -23.30
CA VAL A 233 8.09 3.64 -24.04
C VAL A 233 6.90 3.02 -24.78
N ASP A 234 6.91 3.11 -26.10
CA ASP A 234 5.81 2.64 -26.94
C ASP A 234 5.85 1.14 -27.16
N SER A 235 7.06 0.60 -27.39
CA SER A 235 7.27 -0.83 -27.57
C SER A 235 8.65 -1.26 -27.10
N VAL A 236 8.79 -2.55 -26.83
CA VAL A 236 10.05 -3.22 -26.51
C VAL A 236 10.22 -4.42 -27.43
N GLN A 237 11.43 -4.63 -27.88
CA GLN A 237 11.82 -5.74 -28.74
C GLN A 237 13.11 -6.35 -28.22
N ARG A 238 13.37 -7.60 -28.53
CA ARG A 238 14.62 -8.27 -28.23
C ARG A 238 15.31 -8.70 -29.50
N ASP A 239 16.61 -8.49 -29.56
CA ASP A 239 17.49 -9.01 -30.62
C ASP A 239 18.71 -9.72 -30.04
N ALA A 240 19.64 -10.10 -30.90
CA ALA A 240 20.90 -10.79 -30.51
C ALA A 240 21.81 -9.93 -29.63
N ARG A 241 21.63 -8.60 -29.60
CA ARG A 241 22.47 -7.62 -28.86
C ARG A 241 21.87 -7.20 -27.53
N GLY A 242 20.63 -7.54 -27.27
CA GLY A 242 19.91 -7.14 -26.05
C GLY A 242 18.50 -6.65 -26.33
N TRP A 243 18.12 -5.50 -25.76
CA TRP A 243 16.80 -4.93 -25.83
C TRP A 243 16.79 -3.64 -26.65
N LYS A 244 15.74 -3.45 -27.42
CA LYS A 244 15.45 -2.21 -28.16
C LYS A 244 14.13 -1.63 -27.66
N LEU A 245 14.16 -0.38 -27.23
CA LEU A 245 13.01 0.37 -26.76
C LEU A 245 12.68 1.47 -27.79
N SER A 246 11.43 1.54 -28.23
CA SER A 246 10.93 2.67 -29.02
C SER A 246 10.38 3.72 -28.07
N VAL A 247 10.91 4.95 -28.16
CA VAL A 247 10.50 6.11 -27.32
C VAL A 247 10.25 7.29 -28.25
N GLY A 248 8.98 7.50 -28.63
CA GLY A 248 8.62 8.43 -29.70
C GLY A 248 9.33 8.06 -31.02
N SER A 249 10.15 8.97 -31.57
CA SER A 249 10.94 8.72 -32.78
C SER A 249 12.31 8.08 -32.53
N GLU A 250 12.71 7.93 -31.26
CA GLU A 250 14.03 7.39 -30.87
C GLU A 250 13.96 5.87 -30.65
N THR A 251 15.02 5.17 -31.03
CA THR A 251 15.25 3.76 -30.65
C THR A 251 16.45 3.69 -29.73
N VAL A 252 16.25 3.18 -28.51
CA VAL A 252 17.29 3.04 -27.49
C VAL A 252 17.66 1.56 -27.31
N GLY A 253 18.92 1.23 -27.50
CA GLY A 253 19.48 -0.11 -27.28
C GLY A 253 20.05 -0.24 -25.88
N VAL A 254 19.75 -1.34 -25.16
CA VAL A 254 20.26 -1.62 -23.81
C VAL A 254 20.49 -3.11 -23.59
N ASP A 255 21.32 -3.46 -22.60
CA ASP A 255 21.62 -4.86 -22.28
C ASP A 255 20.53 -5.52 -21.42
N ARG A 256 19.89 -4.74 -20.51
CA ARG A 256 18.86 -5.20 -19.57
C ARG A 256 17.65 -4.29 -19.59
N LEU A 257 16.49 -4.87 -19.33
CA LEU A 257 15.21 -4.19 -19.26
C LEU A 257 14.51 -4.50 -17.94
N CYS A 258 14.26 -3.46 -17.13
CA CYS A 258 13.44 -3.53 -15.94
C CYS A 258 12.10 -2.82 -16.19
N ILE A 259 10.98 -3.55 -16.21
CA ILE A 259 9.65 -2.99 -16.35
C ILE A 259 9.08 -2.73 -14.95
N ALA A 260 9.09 -1.46 -14.54
CA ALA A 260 8.58 -0.96 -13.26
C ALA A 260 7.25 -0.19 -13.42
N ALA A 261 6.55 -0.43 -14.51
CA ALA A 261 5.25 0.15 -14.84
C ALA A 261 4.10 -0.58 -14.12
N PRO A 262 2.88 0.00 -14.03
CA PRO A 262 1.68 -0.69 -13.58
C PRO A 262 1.44 -1.99 -14.37
N ALA A 263 0.82 -3.00 -13.73
CA ALA A 263 0.67 -4.34 -14.32
C ALA A 263 0.07 -4.33 -15.74
N ALA A 264 -0.94 -3.50 -15.99
CA ALA A 264 -1.56 -3.40 -17.31
C ALA A 264 -0.60 -2.82 -18.39
N GLU A 265 0.24 -1.85 -18.03
CA GLU A 265 1.26 -1.31 -18.94
C GLU A 265 2.40 -2.31 -19.16
N ALA A 266 2.81 -3.00 -18.10
CA ALA A 266 3.79 -4.08 -18.21
C ALA A 266 3.27 -5.20 -19.14
N ALA A 267 1.99 -5.57 -19.02
CA ALA A 267 1.35 -6.53 -19.92
C ALA A 267 1.40 -6.09 -21.38
N ARG A 268 1.04 -4.83 -21.66
CA ARG A 268 1.08 -4.27 -23.01
C ARG A 268 2.48 -4.32 -23.61
N LEU A 269 3.49 -3.97 -22.82
CA LEU A 269 4.89 -3.95 -23.29
C LEU A 269 5.43 -5.33 -23.63
N VAL A 270 5.00 -6.39 -22.92
CA VAL A 270 5.51 -7.75 -23.14
C VAL A 270 4.62 -8.61 -24.01
N ALA A 271 3.48 -8.13 -24.49
CA ALA A 271 2.48 -8.92 -25.20
C ALA A 271 3.04 -9.61 -26.46
N SER A 272 3.93 -8.95 -27.19
CA SER A 272 4.58 -9.52 -28.39
C SER A 272 5.78 -10.43 -28.08
N LEU A 273 6.27 -10.42 -26.82
CA LEU A 273 7.45 -11.15 -26.39
C LEU A 273 7.10 -12.43 -25.65
N ASP A 274 6.06 -12.37 -24.81
CA ASP A 274 5.63 -13.47 -23.95
C ASP A 274 4.14 -13.28 -23.59
N THR A 275 3.27 -13.99 -24.29
CA THR A 275 1.83 -13.93 -24.11
C THR A 275 1.41 -14.42 -22.72
N GLU A 276 2.09 -15.45 -22.18
CA GLU A 276 1.82 -15.97 -20.84
C GLU A 276 2.03 -14.91 -19.76
N ALA A 277 3.13 -14.16 -19.83
CA ALA A 277 3.40 -13.07 -18.90
C ALA A 277 2.41 -11.90 -19.07
N SER A 278 2.05 -11.57 -20.31
CA SER A 278 1.06 -10.53 -20.62
C SER A 278 -0.31 -10.87 -20.02
N ASP A 279 -0.77 -12.11 -20.22
CA ASP A 279 -2.05 -12.58 -19.68
C ASP A 279 -2.03 -12.60 -18.15
N ALA A 280 -0.93 -13.09 -17.56
CA ALA A 280 -0.76 -13.12 -16.11
C ALA A 280 -0.81 -11.70 -15.48
N LEU A 281 -0.15 -10.71 -16.08
CA LEU A 281 -0.17 -9.32 -15.64
C LEU A 281 -1.56 -8.69 -15.81
N SER A 282 -2.21 -8.92 -16.95
CA SER A 282 -3.54 -8.40 -17.26
C SER A 282 -4.61 -8.94 -16.31
N ALA A 283 -4.44 -10.18 -15.86
CA ALA A 283 -5.36 -10.86 -14.94
C ALA A 283 -5.22 -10.43 -13.47
N ILE A 284 -4.24 -9.58 -13.10
CA ILE A 284 -4.12 -9.07 -11.73
C ILE A 284 -5.25 -8.07 -11.47
N PRO A 285 -6.20 -8.34 -10.53
CA PRO A 285 -7.31 -7.44 -10.30
C PRO A 285 -6.85 -6.14 -9.61
N HIS A 286 -7.36 -5.01 -10.09
CA HIS A 286 -7.14 -3.69 -9.50
C HIS A 286 -8.50 -3.00 -9.37
N PRO A 287 -9.23 -3.17 -8.26
CA PRO A 287 -10.52 -2.51 -8.08
C PRO A 287 -10.35 -0.99 -8.05
N PRO A 288 -11.38 -0.24 -8.51
CA PRO A 288 -11.36 1.20 -8.46
C PRO A 288 -11.46 1.71 -7.02
N LEU A 289 -10.93 2.89 -6.75
CA LEU A 289 -10.96 3.53 -5.42
C LEU A 289 -11.18 5.02 -5.56
N VAL A 290 -12.02 5.57 -4.70
CA VAL A 290 -12.22 7.02 -4.54
C VAL A 290 -11.58 7.46 -3.22
N VAL A 291 -10.82 8.53 -3.30
CA VAL A 291 -10.18 9.18 -2.15
C VAL A 291 -10.72 10.60 -2.04
N LEU A 292 -11.39 10.90 -0.93
CA LEU A 292 -11.87 12.24 -0.61
C LEU A 292 -10.99 12.87 0.46
N HIS A 293 -10.50 14.06 0.19
CA HIS A 293 -9.89 14.91 1.20
C HIS A 293 -10.95 15.89 1.68
N LEU A 294 -11.29 15.79 2.96
CA LEU A 294 -12.34 16.59 3.59
C LEU A 294 -11.75 17.49 4.65
N SER A 295 -12.20 18.73 4.66
CA SER A 295 -11.92 19.68 5.72
C SER A 295 -13.09 19.74 6.70
N ALA A 296 -12.77 19.88 7.99
CA ALA A 296 -13.72 20.15 9.07
C ALA A 296 -13.13 21.19 10.03
N PRO A 297 -13.94 21.85 10.87
CA PRO A 297 -13.42 22.62 12.00
C PRO A 297 -12.52 21.76 12.89
N ALA A 298 -11.44 22.33 13.42
CA ALA A 298 -10.58 21.61 14.35
C ALA A 298 -11.35 21.20 15.60
N ALA A 299 -11.19 19.95 16.00
CA ALA A 299 -11.89 19.40 17.15
C ALA A 299 -11.01 18.41 17.92
N GLU A 300 -11.05 18.47 19.27
CA GLU A 300 -10.28 17.54 20.13
C GLU A 300 -10.63 16.08 19.91
N ARG A 301 -11.87 15.78 19.52
CA ARG A 301 -12.34 14.42 19.20
C ARG A 301 -11.62 13.79 18.00
N LEU A 302 -10.98 14.59 17.16
CA LEU A 302 -10.14 14.12 16.04
C LEU A 302 -8.68 13.88 16.46
N ARG A 303 -8.43 13.44 17.69
CA ARG A 303 -7.11 13.05 18.16
C ARG A 303 -6.90 11.55 18.00
N GLY A 304 -6.11 11.15 17.01
CA GLY A 304 -5.85 9.76 16.69
C GLY A 304 -5.31 9.58 15.28
N PHE A 305 -5.12 8.33 14.91
CA PHE A 305 -4.71 7.98 13.56
C PHE A 305 -5.87 8.07 12.55
N GLY A 306 -7.06 7.67 13.00
CA GLY A 306 -8.23 7.50 12.16
C GLY A 306 -9.00 6.23 12.53
N HIS A 307 -9.94 5.85 11.68
CA HIS A 307 -10.76 4.68 11.90
C HIS A 307 -10.98 3.87 10.62
N LEU A 308 -11.19 2.57 10.82
CA LEU A 308 -11.66 1.63 9.82
C LEU A 308 -13.15 1.36 10.08
N VAL A 309 -13.89 0.98 9.05
CA VAL A 309 -15.32 0.74 9.15
C VAL A 309 -15.62 -0.76 8.98
N VAL A 310 -16.26 -1.36 9.99
CA VAL A 310 -16.81 -2.71 9.84
C VAL A 310 -17.91 -2.66 8.78
N PRO A 311 -17.89 -3.57 7.77
CA PRO A 311 -18.94 -3.61 6.75
C PRO A 311 -20.34 -3.71 7.36
N GLN A 312 -21.19 -2.72 7.08
CA GLN A 312 -22.59 -2.63 7.51
C GLN A 312 -23.42 -2.04 6.38
N PRO A 313 -24.71 -2.36 6.27
CA PRO A 313 -25.56 -1.88 5.16
C PRO A 313 -25.67 -0.35 5.07
N ASP A 314 -25.56 0.34 6.20
CA ASP A 314 -25.69 1.79 6.34
C ASP A 314 -24.34 2.53 6.31
N ARG A 315 -23.23 1.85 6.04
CA ARG A 315 -21.88 2.40 5.94
C ARG A 315 -21.23 2.06 4.62
N GLN A 316 -20.82 3.09 3.89
CA GLN A 316 -20.21 2.94 2.56
C GLN A 316 -18.72 3.27 2.54
N ILE A 317 -18.21 4.11 3.45
CA ILE A 317 -16.77 4.37 3.53
C ILE A 317 -16.02 3.13 4.02
N LEU A 318 -14.78 2.94 3.54
CA LEU A 318 -13.86 1.90 4.02
C LEU A 318 -13.19 2.32 5.33
N GLY A 319 -13.02 3.62 5.51
CA GLY A 319 -12.40 4.25 6.66
C GLY A 319 -11.94 5.66 6.38
N ALA A 320 -11.37 6.30 7.40
CA ALA A 320 -10.82 7.64 7.32
C ALA A 320 -9.50 7.76 8.09
N ILE A 321 -8.52 8.39 7.49
CA ILE A 321 -7.26 8.83 8.12
C ILE A 321 -7.45 10.27 8.58
N TRP A 322 -7.10 10.57 9.82
CA TRP A 322 -7.18 11.92 10.36
C TRP A 322 -5.83 12.63 10.17
N SER A 323 -5.57 13.04 8.91
CA SER A 323 -4.25 13.41 8.42
C SER A 323 -3.59 14.52 9.23
N SER A 324 -4.34 15.57 9.62
CA SER A 324 -3.84 16.68 10.44
C SER A 324 -3.62 16.33 11.92
N SER A 325 -4.22 15.22 12.41
CA SER A 325 -3.96 14.68 13.75
C SER A 325 -2.65 13.87 13.81
N ILE A 326 -2.27 13.26 12.68
CA ILE A 326 -1.07 12.42 12.61
C ILE A 326 0.19 13.28 12.42
N PHE A 327 0.12 14.27 11.53
CA PHE A 327 1.25 15.13 11.18
C PHE A 327 0.85 16.60 11.23
N SER A 328 1.72 17.42 11.78
CA SER A 328 1.59 18.87 11.71
C SER A 328 1.75 19.38 10.27
N GLY A 329 1.16 20.54 9.96
CA GLY A 329 1.29 21.18 8.66
C GLY A 329 0.39 20.55 7.56
N ARG A 330 -0.55 19.66 7.91
CA ARG A 330 -1.49 19.08 6.95
C ARG A 330 -2.75 19.91 6.71
N ALA A 331 -3.06 20.85 7.62
CA ALA A 331 -4.21 21.73 7.52
C ALA A 331 -3.88 23.11 8.04
N PRO A 332 -4.56 24.17 7.57
CA PRO A 332 -4.42 25.52 8.13
C PRO A 332 -4.96 25.59 9.56
N ALA A 333 -4.57 26.64 10.29
CA ALA A 333 -4.99 26.85 11.68
C ALA A 333 -6.54 26.84 11.80
N GLY A 334 -7.05 26.20 12.84
CA GLY A 334 -8.49 26.09 13.09
C GLY A 334 -9.23 25.07 12.19
N ARG A 335 -8.50 24.35 11.32
CA ARG A 335 -9.09 23.31 10.45
C ARG A 335 -8.47 21.95 10.71
N SER A 336 -9.21 20.91 10.38
CA SER A 336 -8.74 19.53 10.33
C SER A 336 -8.83 18.99 8.91
N LEU A 337 -7.91 18.09 8.55
CA LEU A 337 -7.90 17.35 7.29
C LEU A 337 -8.15 15.88 7.57
N LEU A 338 -9.16 15.32 6.89
CA LEU A 338 -9.47 13.90 6.87
C LEU A 338 -9.31 13.36 5.45
N THR A 339 -8.69 12.19 5.30
CA THR A 339 -8.64 11.46 4.04
C THR A 339 -9.56 10.25 4.14
N VAL A 340 -10.61 10.23 3.34
CA VAL A 340 -11.69 9.23 3.37
C VAL A 340 -11.60 8.34 2.13
N PHE A 341 -11.83 7.04 2.30
CA PHE A 341 -11.74 6.07 1.23
C PHE A 341 -13.11 5.42 0.99
N LEU A 342 -13.54 5.38 -0.29
CA LEU A 342 -14.77 4.73 -0.75
C LEU A 342 -14.47 3.82 -1.95
N GLY A 343 -15.32 2.82 -2.16
CA GLY A 343 -15.21 1.94 -3.32
C GLY A 343 -14.42 0.67 -3.01
N GLY A 344 -13.34 0.46 -3.76
CA GLY A 344 -12.57 -0.77 -3.67
C GLY A 344 -13.34 -1.98 -4.18
N ALA A 345 -12.91 -3.17 -3.79
CA ALA A 345 -13.57 -4.42 -4.16
C ALA A 345 -14.96 -4.62 -3.51
N ARG A 346 -15.32 -3.78 -2.53
CA ARG A 346 -16.64 -3.84 -1.87
C ARG A 346 -17.73 -3.13 -2.66
N ASP A 347 -17.39 -2.01 -3.25
CA ASP A 347 -18.32 -1.15 -4.00
C ASP A 347 -17.60 -0.50 -5.18
N PRO A 348 -17.29 -1.26 -6.23
CA PRO A 348 -16.57 -0.71 -7.38
C PRO A 348 -17.35 0.38 -8.13
N ALA A 349 -18.67 0.41 -7.99
CA ALA A 349 -19.52 1.43 -8.63
C ALA A 349 -19.39 2.82 -8.00
N ALA A 350 -18.82 2.94 -6.80
CA ALA A 350 -18.60 4.24 -6.15
C ALA A 350 -17.75 5.21 -6.99
N ILE A 351 -16.95 4.71 -7.93
CA ILE A 351 -16.13 5.56 -8.82
C ILE A 351 -16.98 6.42 -9.76
N ASP A 352 -18.18 5.97 -10.08
CA ASP A 352 -19.09 6.61 -11.05
C ASP A 352 -20.04 7.64 -10.39
N LEU A 353 -20.05 7.72 -9.06
CA LEU A 353 -20.87 8.68 -8.31
C LEU A 353 -20.37 10.12 -8.52
N ALA A 354 -21.29 11.08 -8.51
CA ALA A 354 -20.97 12.50 -8.52
C ALA A 354 -20.23 12.94 -7.24
N ASP A 355 -19.45 14.03 -7.32
CA ASP A 355 -18.66 14.50 -6.16
C ASP A 355 -19.56 14.88 -4.97
N GLU A 356 -20.75 15.43 -5.26
CA GLU A 356 -21.75 15.79 -4.25
C GLU A 356 -22.31 14.55 -3.54
N GLU A 357 -22.57 13.47 -4.27
CA GLU A 357 -23.03 12.20 -3.70
C GLU A 357 -21.95 11.56 -2.82
N LEU A 358 -20.72 11.55 -3.30
CA LEU A 358 -19.56 11.05 -2.53
C LEU A 358 -19.35 11.86 -1.25
N LEU A 359 -19.48 13.18 -1.31
CA LEU A 359 -19.40 14.07 -0.15
C LEU A 359 -20.55 13.79 0.84
N ALA A 360 -21.77 13.61 0.36
CA ALA A 360 -22.94 13.33 1.19
C ALA A 360 -22.78 11.99 1.93
N ILE A 361 -22.34 10.95 1.23
CA ILE A 361 -22.03 9.63 1.79
C ILE A 361 -20.95 9.73 2.88
N ALA A 362 -19.82 10.34 2.54
CA ALA A 362 -18.70 10.46 3.47
C ALA A 362 -19.07 11.30 4.70
N SER A 363 -19.80 12.40 4.51
CA SER A 363 -20.25 13.27 5.61
C SER A 363 -21.22 12.55 6.55
N ARG A 364 -22.18 11.82 6.01
CA ARG A 364 -23.13 11.00 6.80
C ARG A 364 -22.39 9.96 7.65
N ASP A 365 -21.50 9.19 7.03
CA ASP A 365 -20.78 8.10 7.69
C ASP A 365 -19.81 8.63 8.75
N LEU A 366 -19.10 9.74 8.44
CA LEU A 366 -18.22 10.41 9.41
C LEU A 366 -18.99 11.02 10.58
N ALA A 367 -20.12 11.70 10.31
CA ALA A 367 -20.94 12.30 11.35
C ALA A 367 -21.45 11.25 12.35
N ALA A 368 -21.87 10.10 11.84
CA ALA A 368 -22.30 8.98 12.66
C ALA A 368 -21.15 8.36 13.47
N ALA A 369 -19.97 8.13 12.84
CA ALA A 369 -18.81 7.56 13.53
C ALA A 369 -18.26 8.49 14.62
N LEU A 370 -18.24 9.80 14.36
CA LEU A 370 -17.67 10.82 15.24
C LEU A 370 -18.66 11.39 16.26
N ASP A 371 -19.94 10.96 16.20
CA ASP A 371 -21.03 11.50 16.99
C ASP A 371 -21.07 13.03 16.95
N CYS A 372 -21.12 13.59 15.74
CA CYS A 372 -20.93 15.01 15.52
C CYS A 372 -21.59 15.48 14.23
N PRO A 373 -22.48 16.47 14.28
CA PRO A 373 -23.04 17.10 13.10
C PRO A 373 -22.01 18.04 12.44
N ALA A 374 -20.84 17.52 12.08
CA ALA A 374 -19.79 18.35 11.50
C ALA A 374 -20.11 18.68 10.04
N ALA A 375 -19.94 19.96 9.70
CA ALA A 375 -19.93 20.41 8.31
C ALA A 375 -18.60 20.01 7.67
N PHE A 376 -18.59 18.91 6.91
CA PHE A 376 -17.46 18.51 6.08
C PHE A 376 -17.50 19.23 4.74
N THR A 377 -16.36 19.72 4.29
CA THR A 377 -16.21 20.37 3.00
C THR A 377 -15.20 19.63 2.16
N ALA A 378 -15.53 19.31 0.92
CA ALA A 378 -14.58 18.67 0.04
C ALA A 378 -13.43 19.65 -0.34
N VAL A 379 -12.21 19.23 -0.10
CA VAL A 379 -10.99 19.90 -0.58
C VAL A 379 -10.60 19.32 -1.93
N ARG A 380 -10.67 17.98 -2.05
CA ARG A 380 -10.36 17.27 -3.28
C ARG A 380 -11.04 15.90 -3.34
N VAL A 381 -11.53 15.53 -4.52
CA VAL A 381 -11.92 14.16 -4.86
C VAL A 381 -10.93 13.61 -5.88
N THR A 382 -10.42 12.40 -5.64
CA THR A 382 -9.49 11.72 -6.53
C THR A 382 -10.02 10.33 -6.84
N ARG A 383 -10.11 9.96 -8.11
CA ARG A 383 -10.58 8.68 -8.60
C ARG A 383 -9.45 7.86 -9.19
N TYR A 384 -9.30 6.64 -8.74
CA TYR A 384 -8.35 5.67 -9.28
C TYR A 384 -9.14 4.53 -9.94
N ALA A 385 -9.17 4.48 -11.25
CA ALA A 385 -9.85 3.42 -11.98
C ALA A 385 -9.20 2.04 -11.74
N ARG A 386 -7.91 2.03 -11.49
CA ARG A 386 -7.12 0.84 -11.13
C ARG A 386 -6.25 1.22 -9.93
N ALA A 387 -6.68 0.84 -8.71
CA ALA A 387 -5.98 1.23 -7.50
C ALA A 387 -4.98 0.15 -7.04
N ILE A 388 -5.28 -0.57 -5.99
CA ILE A 388 -4.33 -1.47 -5.32
C ILE A 388 -4.45 -2.88 -5.93
N PRO A 389 -3.34 -3.50 -6.38
CA PRO A 389 -3.36 -4.87 -6.89
C PRO A 389 -3.86 -5.84 -5.82
N GLN A 390 -4.77 -6.73 -6.19
CA GLN A 390 -5.33 -7.73 -5.28
C GLN A 390 -4.57 -9.04 -5.41
N TYR A 391 -4.02 -9.52 -4.32
CA TYR A 391 -3.32 -10.80 -4.26
C TYR A 391 -4.33 -11.91 -3.94
N ASP A 392 -5.10 -12.30 -4.94
CA ASP A 392 -6.08 -13.39 -4.84
C ASP A 392 -5.41 -14.78 -4.85
N ARG A 393 -6.21 -15.85 -4.86
CA ARG A 393 -5.70 -17.23 -4.87
C ARG A 393 -4.81 -17.56 -6.08
N GLU A 394 -5.05 -16.90 -7.22
CA GLU A 394 -4.30 -17.11 -8.46
C GLU A 394 -3.01 -16.29 -8.52
N HIS A 395 -2.83 -15.37 -7.57
CA HIS A 395 -1.70 -14.43 -7.61
C HIS A 395 -0.33 -15.13 -7.66
N ARG A 396 -0.16 -16.22 -6.92
CA ARG A 396 1.09 -16.99 -6.93
C ARG A 396 1.38 -17.58 -8.31
N ALA A 397 0.38 -18.18 -8.96
CA ALA A 397 0.53 -18.73 -10.30
C ALA A 397 0.92 -17.66 -11.33
N ARG A 398 0.33 -16.43 -11.21
CA ARG A 398 0.70 -15.30 -12.05
C ARG A 398 2.16 -14.90 -11.84
N LEU A 399 2.64 -14.83 -10.60
CA LEU A 399 4.05 -14.53 -10.32
C LEU A 399 4.99 -15.60 -10.85
N ASP A 400 4.59 -16.88 -10.81
CA ASP A 400 5.37 -17.97 -11.38
C ASP A 400 5.43 -17.87 -12.92
N SER A 401 4.37 -17.38 -13.60
CA SER A 401 4.39 -17.07 -15.04
C SER A 401 5.38 -15.96 -15.35
N LEU A 402 5.43 -14.89 -14.53
CA LEU A 402 6.43 -13.82 -14.70
C LEU A 402 7.86 -14.33 -14.52
N ALA A 403 8.09 -15.19 -13.53
CA ALA A 403 9.42 -15.78 -13.31
C ALA A 403 9.85 -16.67 -14.49
N ARG A 404 8.92 -17.42 -15.11
CA ARG A 404 9.20 -18.18 -16.33
C ARG A 404 9.55 -17.27 -17.51
N ALA A 405 8.86 -16.15 -17.67
CA ALA A 405 9.16 -15.17 -18.72
C ALA A 405 10.57 -14.55 -18.50
N GLU A 406 10.91 -14.16 -17.27
CA GLU A 406 12.24 -13.66 -16.92
C GLU A 406 13.34 -14.69 -17.24
N ALA A 407 13.06 -16.00 -17.03
CA ALA A 407 13.99 -17.07 -17.38
C ALA A 407 14.12 -17.29 -18.90
N ARG A 408 13.03 -17.17 -19.67
CA ARG A 408 13.03 -17.27 -21.14
C ARG A 408 13.65 -16.07 -21.83
N LEU A 409 13.59 -14.89 -21.19
CA LEU A 409 14.02 -13.62 -21.72
C LEU A 409 15.13 -13.00 -20.84
N PRO A 410 16.36 -13.52 -20.88
CA PRO A 410 17.46 -13.05 -20.06
C PRO A 410 17.65 -11.54 -20.16
N GLY A 411 17.83 -10.89 -19.00
CA GLY A 411 17.91 -9.44 -18.88
C GLY A 411 16.58 -8.73 -18.69
N LEU A 412 15.42 -9.43 -18.79
CA LEU A 412 14.11 -8.89 -18.40
C LEU A 412 13.90 -9.05 -16.89
N SER A 413 13.30 -8.03 -16.27
CA SER A 413 12.77 -8.11 -14.91
C SER A 413 11.52 -7.27 -14.75
N PHE A 414 10.61 -7.71 -13.85
CA PHE A 414 9.40 -6.97 -13.50
C PHE A 414 9.48 -6.45 -12.07
N LEU A 415 9.04 -5.21 -11.86
CA LEU A 415 8.92 -4.56 -10.55
C LEU A 415 7.57 -3.85 -10.43
N GLY A 416 7.07 -3.75 -9.20
CA GLY A 416 5.84 -3.02 -8.92
C GLY A 416 5.15 -3.52 -7.67
N SER A 417 4.11 -2.81 -7.24
CA SER A 417 3.30 -3.19 -6.08
C SER A 417 2.51 -4.50 -6.29
N TYR A 418 2.46 -5.03 -7.50
CA TYR A 418 1.91 -6.36 -7.79
C TYR A 418 2.90 -7.50 -7.51
N ARG A 419 4.14 -7.19 -7.09
CA ARG A 419 5.19 -8.17 -6.79
C ARG A 419 5.91 -7.83 -5.49
N GLY A 420 5.85 -8.72 -4.50
CA GLY A 420 6.62 -8.57 -3.26
C GLY A 420 6.00 -7.71 -2.15
N GLY A 421 4.77 -7.22 -2.33
CA GLY A 421 3.99 -6.46 -1.36
C GLY A 421 3.55 -5.08 -1.86
N ILE A 422 2.44 -4.61 -1.31
CA ILE A 422 1.80 -3.35 -1.75
C ILE A 422 2.29 -2.12 -0.97
N SER A 423 2.96 -2.31 0.16
CA SER A 423 3.40 -1.17 0.97
C SER A 423 4.61 -0.48 0.34
N VAL A 424 4.76 0.82 0.60
CA VAL A 424 5.94 1.60 0.16
C VAL A 424 7.24 0.94 0.64
N GLY A 425 7.26 0.42 1.89
CA GLY A 425 8.43 -0.31 2.41
C GLY A 425 8.74 -1.60 1.65
N ASP A 426 7.72 -2.35 1.23
CA ASP A 426 7.89 -3.56 0.42
C ASP A 426 8.40 -3.22 -0.97
N VAL A 427 7.84 -2.18 -1.59
CA VAL A 427 8.26 -1.67 -2.90
C VAL A 427 9.73 -1.27 -2.87
N VAL A 428 10.15 -0.50 -1.86
CA VAL A 428 11.56 -0.10 -1.69
C VAL A 428 12.45 -1.32 -1.49
N ARG A 429 12.10 -2.23 -0.60
CA ARG A 429 12.88 -3.46 -0.36
C ARG A 429 13.05 -4.28 -1.62
N THR A 430 11.97 -4.50 -2.39
CA THR A 430 12.02 -5.28 -3.63
C THR A 430 12.83 -4.57 -4.70
N ALA A 431 12.75 -3.25 -4.79
CA ALA A 431 13.49 -2.47 -5.76
C ALA A 431 14.99 -2.39 -5.44
N LEU A 432 15.40 -2.43 -4.18
CA LEU A 432 16.80 -2.47 -3.75
C LEU A 432 17.45 -3.85 -3.91
N ALA A 433 16.67 -4.93 -3.96
CA ALA A 433 17.18 -6.28 -4.21
C ALA A 433 17.59 -6.41 -5.68
N VAL A 434 18.86 -6.11 -5.97
CA VAL A 434 19.46 -6.10 -7.32
C VAL A 434 20.05 -7.46 -7.65
#